data_41ee8785d7ddd1e5f2dd061d47775880
#
_entry.id   41ee8785d7ddd1e5f2dd061d47775880
#
_cell.length_a   1.000
_cell.length_b   1.000
_cell.length_c   1.000
_cell.angle_alpha   90.00
_cell.angle_beta   90.00
_cell.angle_gamma   90.00
#
_symmetry.space_group_name_H-M   'P 1'
#
loop_
_entity.id
_entity.type
_entity.pdbx_description
1 polymer ?
#
loop_
_entity_poly.entity_id
_entity_poly.type
_entity_poly.pdbx_seq_one_letter_code
_entity_poly.pdbx_strand_id
1 'polypeptide(L)'
;MKTILLSLLLSLSISTFGQYVERSLISFDGLYETKCEFEDADDEDGTQSYLRFYPDAKVISVGTDCEGTIDELKDWFHVNAEQVSVGNYEINGRKMRFSTTDKAGTVHYKCKIMAENIIKVKWKSRINRERGKEEYKFVKLTGLK
;
A
#
# COMPACT_ATOMS: atom_id res chain seq x y z
N MET A 1 -13.46 69.25 32.52
CA MET A 1 -13.95 68.01 31.92
C MET A 1 -12.79 67.32 31.20
N LYS A 2 -12.29 66.23 31.76
CA LYS A 2 -11.19 65.45 31.19
C LYS A 2 -11.77 64.24 30.50
N THR A 3 -11.71 64.20 29.19
CA THR A 3 -12.15 63.08 28.36
C THR A 3 -11.03 62.04 28.31
N ILE A 4 -11.26 60.85 28.94
CA ILE A 4 -10.35 59.73 28.89
C ILE A 4 -10.70 58.92 27.67
N LEU A 5 -9.79 58.91 26.65
CA LEU A 5 -9.87 58.01 25.50
C LEU A 5 -9.33 56.65 25.91
N LEU A 6 -10.22 55.68 25.98
CA LEU A 6 -9.88 54.29 26.23
C LEU A 6 -9.59 53.58 24.89
N SER A 7 -8.32 53.44 24.54
CA SER A 7 -7.90 52.70 23.34
C SER A 7 -7.92 51.23 23.62
N LEU A 8 -8.91 50.56 23.02
CA LEU A 8 -9.07 49.10 23.06
C LEU A 8 -8.10 48.47 22.06
N LEU A 9 -6.98 47.94 22.55
CA LEU A 9 -6.05 47.12 21.76
C LEU A 9 -6.65 45.74 21.55
N LEU A 10 -7.20 45.50 20.33
CA LEU A 10 -7.64 44.20 19.89
C LEU A 10 -6.41 43.38 19.46
N SER A 11 -5.92 42.53 20.34
CA SER A 11 -4.86 41.56 20.01
C SER A 11 -5.47 40.42 19.15
N LEU A 12 -5.25 40.46 17.85
CA LEU A 12 -5.53 39.34 16.94
C LEU A 12 -4.51 38.22 17.22
N SER A 13 -4.94 37.21 17.97
CA SER A 13 -4.20 35.96 18.09
C SER A 13 -4.34 35.19 16.77
N ILE A 14 -3.34 35.26 15.92
CA ILE A 14 -3.24 34.41 14.71
C ILE A 14 -2.84 33.01 15.21
N SER A 15 -3.85 32.17 15.37
CA SER A 15 -3.63 30.74 15.58
C SER A 15 -3.11 30.13 14.26
N THR A 16 -1.81 30.00 14.13
CA THR A 16 -1.20 29.19 13.09
C THR A 16 -1.56 27.73 13.38
N PHE A 17 -2.63 27.26 12.76
CA PHE A 17 -2.87 25.83 12.64
C PHE A 17 -1.75 25.24 11.79
N GLY A 18 -0.72 24.72 12.46
CA GLY A 18 0.26 23.87 11.81
C GLY A 18 -0.51 22.69 11.17
N GLN A 19 -0.60 22.68 9.86
CA GLN A 19 -1.07 21.50 9.13
C GLN A 19 -0.05 20.39 9.41
N TYR A 20 -0.40 19.51 10.32
CA TYR A 20 0.26 18.22 10.45
C TYR A 20 -0.02 17.47 9.17
N VAL A 21 0.94 17.44 8.26
CA VAL A 21 0.93 16.52 7.13
C VAL A 21 1.12 15.14 7.75
N GLU A 22 0.03 14.44 7.96
CA GLU A 22 0.04 13.06 8.40
C GLU A 22 0.77 12.26 7.30
N ARG A 23 2.04 11.93 7.54
CA ARG A 23 2.80 11.08 6.62
C ARG A 23 2.08 9.75 6.56
N SER A 24 1.56 9.43 5.40
CA SER A 24 1.02 8.09 5.14
C SER A 24 2.06 7.04 5.52
N LEU A 25 1.63 6.03 6.28
CA LEU A 25 2.50 4.92 6.67
C LEU A 25 2.86 4.00 5.49
N ILE A 26 2.15 4.15 4.36
CA ILE A 26 2.38 3.43 3.11
C ILE A 26 2.56 4.43 1.97
N SER A 27 3.31 4.02 0.96
CA SER A 27 3.59 4.81 -0.24
C SER A 27 2.66 4.40 -1.38
N PHE A 28 2.26 5.38 -2.21
CA PHE A 28 1.32 5.19 -3.33
C PHE A 28 1.96 5.36 -4.70
N ASP A 29 3.19 5.86 -4.75
CA ASP A 29 3.92 6.18 -5.98
C ASP A 29 4.84 5.05 -6.45
N GLY A 30 4.40 3.82 -6.23
CA GLY A 30 5.14 2.62 -6.61
C GLY A 30 4.41 1.34 -6.23
N LEU A 31 5.17 0.29 -6.10
CA LEU A 31 4.73 -1.07 -5.79
C LEU A 31 5.45 -1.59 -4.55
N TYR A 32 4.80 -2.49 -3.86
CA TYR A 32 5.41 -3.35 -2.84
C TYR A 32 5.64 -4.72 -3.47
N GLU A 33 6.88 -5.21 -3.44
CA GLU A 33 7.26 -6.48 -4.05
C GLU A 33 7.86 -7.45 -3.03
N THR A 34 7.63 -8.74 -3.22
CA THR A 34 8.38 -9.81 -2.54
C THR A 34 9.73 -10.02 -3.22
N LYS A 35 10.61 -10.76 -2.57
CA LYS A 35 11.71 -11.39 -3.30
C LYS A 35 11.16 -12.45 -4.24
N CYS A 36 11.92 -12.73 -5.29
CA CYS A 36 11.68 -13.87 -6.14
C CYS A 36 11.91 -15.16 -5.33
N GLU A 37 10.96 -16.08 -5.35
CA GLU A 37 11.01 -17.35 -4.65
C GLU A 37 10.95 -18.49 -5.65
N PHE A 38 11.80 -19.50 -5.47
CA PHE A 38 11.87 -20.70 -6.26
C PHE A 38 11.42 -21.87 -5.40
N GLU A 39 10.56 -22.73 -5.91
CA GLU A 39 10.05 -23.88 -5.15
C GLU A 39 11.12 -24.95 -4.93
N ASP A 40 11.94 -25.19 -5.94
CA ASP A 40 13.08 -26.12 -5.90
C ASP A 40 14.20 -25.70 -6.88
N ALA A 41 15.23 -26.53 -7.02
CA ALA A 41 16.38 -26.24 -7.87
C ALA A 41 16.09 -26.34 -9.38
N ASP A 42 14.98 -26.98 -9.74
CA ASP A 42 14.55 -27.18 -11.13
C ASP A 42 13.48 -26.14 -11.55
N ASP A 43 13.02 -25.29 -10.62
CA ASP A 43 12.14 -24.17 -10.89
C ASP A 43 12.94 -23.03 -11.54
N GLU A 44 12.81 -22.91 -12.86
CA GLU A 44 13.53 -21.89 -13.64
C GLU A 44 12.86 -20.52 -13.57
N ASP A 45 11.54 -20.47 -13.37
CA ASP A 45 10.75 -19.25 -13.50
C ASP A 45 10.61 -18.50 -12.15
N GLY A 46 10.52 -19.23 -11.06
CA GLY A 46 10.25 -18.69 -9.74
C GLY A 46 8.90 -17.98 -9.64
N THR A 47 8.59 -17.46 -8.46
CA THR A 47 7.38 -16.67 -8.23
C THR A 47 7.69 -15.36 -7.52
N GLN A 48 6.98 -14.30 -7.89
CA GLN A 48 7.07 -12.99 -7.26
C GLN A 48 5.68 -12.36 -7.12
N SER A 49 5.42 -11.74 -5.99
CA SER A 49 4.14 -11.11 -5.69
C SER A 49 4.29 -9.61 -5.52
N TYR A 50 3.27 -8.89 -5.96
CA TYR A 50 3.22 -7.42 -5.90
C TYR A 50 1.92 -6.94 -5.28
N LEU A 51 2.01 -5.83 -4.53
CA LEU A 51 0.87 -5.07 -4.03
C LEU A 51 0.98 -3.62 -4.46
N ARG A 52 -0.13 -3.03 -4.89
CA ARG A 52 -0.24 -1.59 -5.10
C ARG A 52 -1.38 -1.05 -4.27
N PHE A 53 -1.10 -0.03 -3.49
CA PHE A 53 -2.09 0.68 -2.68
C PHE A 53 -2.46 2.00 -3.33
N TYR A 54 -3.72 2.41 -3.14
CA TYR A 54 -4.26 3.66 -3.65
C TYR A 54 -4.76 4.53 -2.49
N PRO A 55 -4.73 5.88 -2.63
CA PRO A 55 -5.19 6.79 -1.59
C PRO A 55 -6.68 6.62 -1.21
N ASP A 56 -7.49 6.09 -2.11
CA ASP A 56 -8.93 5.81 -1.91
C ASP A 56 -9.22 4.47 -1.21
N ALA A 57 -8.24 3.93 -0.50
CA ALA A 57 -8.31 2.66 0.23
C ALA A 57 -8.41 1.40 -0.66
N LYS A 58 -8.20 1.50 -1.96
CA LYS A 58 -8.10 0.33 -2.84
C LYS A 58 -6.72 -0.30 -2.77
N VAL A 59 -6.67 -1.59 -2.99
CA VAL A 59 -5.44 -2.37 -3.13
C VAL A 59 -5.61 -3.38 -4.24
N ILE A 60 -4.54 -3.59 -5.00
CA ILE A 60 -4.45 -4.69 -5.96
C ILE A 60 -3.30 -5.61 -5.60
N SER A 61 -3.47 -6.89 -5.92
CA SER A 61 -2.47 -7.94 -5.77
C SER A 61 -2.26 -8.63 -7.10
N VAL A 62 -1.00 -8.82 -7.46
CA VAL A 62 -0.57 -9.50 -8.68
C VAL A 62 0.51 -10.51 -8.32
N GLY A 63 0.37 -11.74 -8.80
CA GLY A 63 1.43 -12.75 -8.76
C GLY A 63 1.93 -13.00 -10.18
N THR A 64 3.22 -13.17 -10.36
CA THR A 64 3.87 -13.48 -11.64
C THR A 64 5.11 -14.33 -11.43
N ASP A 65 5.69 -14.83 -12.52
CA ASP A 65 7.04 -15.35 -12.51
C ASP A 65 8.07 -14.24 -12.28
N CYS A 66 9.32 -14.61 -12.13
CA CYS A 66 10.43 -13.68 -11.85
C CYS A 66 11.11 -13.12 -13.10
N GLU A 67 10.68 -13.48 -14.29
CA GLU A 67 11.35 -13.10 -15.54
C GLU A 67 11.05 -11.67 -15.97
N GLY A 68 9.87 -11.14 -15.62
CA GLY A 68 9.44 -9.80 -16.03
C GLY A 68 10.12 -8.69 -15.23
N THR A 69 10.49 -7.61 -15.90
CA THR A 69 10.87 -6.37 -15.21
C THR A 69 9.62 -5.61 -14.75
N ILE A 70 9.74 -4.86 -13.66
CA ILE A 70 8.66 -3.99 -13.18
C ILE A 70 8.18 -3.03 -14.27
N ASP A 71 9.07 -2.55 -15.14
CA ASP A 71 8.72 -1.66 -16.24
C ASP A 71 7.82 -2.32 -17.28
N GLU A 72 8.06 -3.59 -17.58
CA GLU A 72 7.20 -4.38 -18.48
C GLU A 72 5.84 -4.68 -17.86
N LEU A 73 5.78 -4.83 -16.55
CA LEU A 73 4.56 -5.13 -15.80
C LEU A 73 3.69 -3.91 -15.51
N LYS A 74 4.15 -2.68 -15.77
CA LYS A 74 3.42 -1.42 -15.46
C LYS A 74 1.96 -1.41 -15.92
N ASP A 75 1.70 -1.94 -17.09
CA ASP A 75 0.35 -1.95 -17.67
C ASP A 75 -0.61 -2.91 -16.95
N TRP A 76 -0.08 -3.82 -16.12
CA TRP A 76 -0.87 -4.75 -15.32
C TRP A 76 -1.27 -4.19 -13.96
N PHE A 77 -0.58 -3.16 -13.48
CA PHE A 77 -0.78 -2.63 -12.14
C PHE A 77 -1.84 -1.53 -12.07
N HIS A 78 -3.03 -1.79 -12.60
CA HIS A 78 -4.18 -0.92 -12.46
C HIS A 78 -5.45 -1.71 -12.12
N VAL A 79 -6.40 -1.06 -11.43
CA VAL A 79 -7.61 -1.71 -10.87
C VAL A 79 -8.52 -2.37 -11.90
N ASN A 80 -8.41 -1.99 -13.17
CA ASN A 80 -9.23 -2.53 -14.27
C ASN A 80 -8.49 -3.59 -15.10
N ALA A 81 -7.27 -3.96 -14.74
CA ALA A 81 -6.56 -5.03 -15.43
C ALA A 81 -7.19 -6.39 -15.09
N GLU A 82 -7.26 -7.28 -16.08
CA GLU A 82 -7.91 -8.59 -15.90
C GLU A 82 -7.13 -9.54 -14.99
N GLN A 83 -5.81 -9.34 -14.89
CA GLN A 83 -4.89 -10.21 -14.16
C GLN A 83 -4.72 -9.85 -12.70
N VAL A 84 -5.40 -8.83 -12.21
CA VAL A 84 -5.25 -8.37 -10.83
C VAL A 84 -6.41 -8.82 -9.95
N SER A 85 -6.08 -9.15 -8.71
CA SER A 85 -7.05 -9.30 -7.64
C SER A 85 -7.23 -7.96 -6.95
N VAL A 86 -8.46 -7.52 -6.75
CA VAL A 86 -8.78 -6.18 -6.22
C VAL A 86 -9.47 -6.28 -4.87
N GLY A 87 -9.19 -5.32 -3.98
CA GLY A 87 -9.84 -5.21 -2.69
C GLY A 87 -9.72 -3.82 -2.08
N ASN A 88 -10.12 -3.73 -0.82
CA ASN A 88 -9.97 -2.52 -0.01
C ASN A 88 -9.17 -2.83 1.24
N TYR A 89 -8.34 -1.88 1.68
CA TYR A 89 -7.54 -2.02 2.88
C TYR A 89 -8.02 -1.09 3.99
N GLU A 90 -7.75 -1.51 5.22
CA GLU A 90 -7.95 -0.72 6.43
C GLU A 90 -6.66 -0.67 7.24
N ILE A 91 -6.30 0.51 7.74
CA ILE A 91 -5.12 0.73 8.58
C ILE A 91 -5.58 1.16 9.98
N ASN A 92 -5.03 0.49 11.00
CA ASN A 92 -5.17 0.86 12.39
C ASN A 92 -3.79 0.86 13.05
N GLY A 93 -3.20 2.04 13.23
CA GLY A 93 -1.83 2.20 13.63
C GLY A 93 -0.89 1.56 12.60
N ARG A 94 -0.04 0.64 13.02
CA ARG A 94 0.86 -0.12 12.12
C ARG A 94 0.28 -1.46 11.65
N LYS A 95 -0.97 -1.75 11.95
CA LYS A 95 -1.67 -2.95 11.47
C LYS A 95 -2.51 -2.58 10.27
N MET A 96 -2.44 -3.41 9.24
CA MET A 96 -3.26 -3.27 8.06
C MET A 96 -3.93 -4.61 7.75
N ARG A 97 -5.17 -4.55 7.24
CA ARG A 97 -5.94 -5.71 6.80
C ARG A 97 -6.59 -5.41 5.47
N PHE A 98 -6.63 -6.40 4.62
CA PHE A 98 -7.41 -6.36 3.37
C PHE A 98 -7.69 -7.76 2.87
N SER A 99 -8.55 -7.83 1.87
CA SER A 99 -8.77 -9.03 1.08
C SER A 99 -8.82 -8.62 -0.37
N THR A 100 -8.24 -9.41 -1.25
CA THR A 100 -8.35 -9.23 -2.69
C THR A 100 -9.10 -10.38 -3.31
N THR A 101 -9.87 -10.09 -4.34
CA THR A 101 -10.72 -11.07 -5.03
C THR A 101 -10.55 -10.92 -6.55
N ASP A 102 -10.53 -12.06 -7.22
CA ASP A 102 -10.59 -12.20 -8.67
C ASP A 102 -11.54 -13.36 -9.05
N LYS A 103 -11.48 -13.81 -10.31
CA LYS A 103 -12.30 -14.93 -10.81
C LYS A 103 -12.00 -16.26 -10.10
N ALA A 104 -10.76 -16.44 -9.61
CA ALA A 104 -10.35 -17.66 -8.93
C ALA A 104 -10.83 -17.70 -7.47
N GLY A 105 -10.99 -16.54 -6.83
CA GLY A 105 -11.51 -16.45 -5.48
C GLY A 105 -10.87 -15.33 -4.65
N THR A 106 -10.81 -15.53 -3.35
CA THR A 106 -10.42 -14.50 -2.38
C THR A 106 -9.20 -14.92 -1.57
N VAL A 107 -8.28 -13.98 -1.39
CA VAL A 107 -7.14 -14.09 -0.48
C VAL A 107 -7.25 -13.02 0.62
N HIS A 108 -7.06 -13.43 1.86
CA HIS A 108 -7.09 -12.55 3.04
C HIS A 108 -5.68 -12.23 3.50
N TYR A 109 -5.44 -10.97 3.84
CA TYR A 109 -4.14 -10.45 4.26
C TYR A 109 -4.22 -9.77 5.63
N LYS A 110 -3.26 -10.08 6.50
CA LYS A 110 -3.01 -9.38 7.77
C LYS A 110 -1.58 -8.88 7.76
N CYS A 111 -1.39 -7.58 7.85
CA CYS A 111 -0.10 -6.95 7.64
C CYS A 111 0.35 -6.16 8.85
N LYS A 112 1.67 -6.03 8.99
CA LYS A 112 2.33 -5.10 9.90
C LYS A 112 3.21 -4.17 9.08
N ILE A 113 2.94 -2.88 9.16
CA ILE A 113 3.73 -1.85 8.51
C ILE A 113 4.98 -1.61 9.36
N MET A 114 6.14 -1.83 8.77
CA MET A 114 7.44 -1.66 9.40
C MET A 114 8.04 -0.30 9.00
N ALA A 115 9.20 0.03 9.56
CA ALA A 115 10.00 1.15 9.08
C ALA A 115 10.54 0.87 7.65
N GLU A 116 11.06 1.91 6.97
CA GLU A 116 11.75 1.81 5.68
C GLU A 116 10.91 1.21 4.53
N ASN A 117 9.58 1.48 4.55
CA ASN A 117 8.68 1.01 3.51
C ASN A 117 8.62 -0.52 3.34
N ILE A 118 8.70 -1.24 4.44
CA ILE A 118 8.56 -2.69 4.50
C ILE A 118 7.21 -3.06 5.11
N ILE A 119 6.54 -4.03 4.52
CA ILE A 119 5.29 -4.61 5.03
C ILE A 119 5.49 -6.11 5.25
N LYS A 120 5.32 -6.57 6.49
CA LYS A 120 5.25 -8.01 6.80
C LYS A 120 3.82 -8.48 6.68
N VAL A 121 3.61 -9.50 5.89
CA VAL A 121 2.29 -10.00 5.48
C VAL A 121 2.11 -11.44 5.93
N LYS A 122 0.92 -11.74 6.47
CA LYS A 122 0.41 -13.10 6.62
C LYS A 122 -0.83 -13.20 5.73
N TRP A 123 -0.84 -14.17 4.84
CA TRP A 123 -1.97 -14.38 3.94
C TRP A 123 -2.61 -15.76 4.11
N LYS A 124 -3.87 -15.85 3.73
CA LYS A 124 -4.64 -17.08 3.68
C LYS A 124 -5.54 -17.07 2.45
N SER A 125 -5.32 -18.02 1.56
CA SER A 125 -6.15 -18.24 0.39
C SER A 125 -7.42 -19.02 0.76
N ARG A 126 -8.56 -18.59 0.19
CA ARG A 126 -9.79 -19.36 0.19
C ARG A 126 -9.92 -20.27 -1.03
N ILE A 127 -9.06 -20.12 -2.02
CA ILE A 127 -9.07 -20.90 -3.26
C ILE A 127 -8.60 -22.32 -2.99
N ASN A 128 -7.43 -22.46 -2.40
CA ASN A 128 -6.75 -23.74 -2.15
C ASN A 128 -6.48 -24.02 -0.66
N ARG A 129 -6.92 -23.13 0.26
CA ARG A 129 -6.70 -23.17 1.71
C ARG A 129 -5.25 -22.99 2.15
N GLU A 130 -4.37 -22.63 1.26
CA GLU A 130 -2.97 -22.32 1.57
C GLU A 130 -2.85 -21.05 2.41
N ARG A 131 -1.73 -20.93 3.09
CA ARG A 131 -1.35 -19.79 3.90
C ARG A 131 0.15 -19.60 3.87
N GLY A 132 0.58 -18.36 3.98
CA GLY A 132 1.99 -18.03 3.99
C GLY A 132 2.30 -16.76 4.77
N LYS A 133 3.60 -16.46 4.80
CA LYS A 133 4.15 -15.22 5.36
C LYS A 133 5.17 -14.71 4.37
N GLU A 134 5.07 -13.44 4.08
CA GLU A 134 5.94 -12.77 3.11
C GLU A 134 6.35 -11.40 3.64
N GLU A 135 7.43 -10.88 3.12
CA GLU A 135 7.89 -9.53 3.33
C GLU A 135 7.90 -8.80 1.99
N TYR A 136 7.19 -7.68 1.94
CA TYR A 136 7.11 -6.81 0.78
C TYR A 136 7.93 -5.55 1.04
N LYS A 137 8.74 -5.17 0.07
CA LYS A 137 9.52 -3.95 0.07
C LYS A 137 9.00 -2.99 -0.98
N PHE A 138 8.87 -1.73 -0.63
CA PHE A 138 8.43 -0.69 -1.55
C PHE A 138 9.49 -0.38 -2.61
N VAL A 139 9.05 -0.30 -3.85
CA VAL A 139 9.83 0.17 -5.00
C VAL A 139 9.07 1.31 -5.66
N LYS A 140 9.73 2.47 -5.71
CA LYS A 140 9.17 3.63 -6.40
C LYS A 140 9.15 3.37 -7.90
N LEU A 141 8.02 3.66 -8.54
CA LEU A 141 7.83 3.42 -9.96
C LEU A 141 7.11 4.61 -10.61
N THR A 142 7.80 5.26 -11.54
CA THR A 142 7.23 6.36 -12.32
C THR A 142 6.38 5.83 -13.49
N GLY A 143 5.32 6.56 -13.85
CA GLY A 143 4.47 6.21 -15.00
C GLY A 143 3.40 5.15 -14.73
N LEU A 144 3.11 4.82 -13.46
CA LEU A 144 1.93 4.04 -13.11
C LEU A 144 0.66 4.84 -13.43
N LYS A 145 -0.29 4.19 -14.10
CA LYS A 145 -1.62 4.75 -14.42
C LYS A 145 -2.58 4.62 -13.26
#